data_d0c4cc38a05a90383a1fd344d88fe157
#
_entry.id   d0c4cc38a05a90383a1fd344d88fe157
#
_cell.length_a   1.000
_cell.length_b   1.000
_cell.length_c   1.000
_cell.angle_alpha   90.00
_cell.angle_beta   90.00
_cell.angle_gamma   90.00
#
_symmetry.space_group_name_H-M   'P 1'
#
loop_
_entity.id
_entity.type
_entity.pdbx_description
1 polymer ?
#
loop_
_entity_poly.entity_id
_entity_poly.type
_entity_poly.pdbx_seq_one_letter_code
_entity_poly.pdbx_strand_id
1 'polypeptide(L)'
;MQTLQTTSLRVSENQLFILDQQALPQEKRWLAADNVALLVDHIHTLRVRGAPLIGLSASLLLALLAQRGLNRDALQQALETLRAARPTAVNLMNNLDRMKQALALEDYPQALEAEALRLVEEDKQLCDRIAEAGSALVKPGSRLLTHCNTGGLATAGVGTALGVIALAHRQGKVTNVWVDETRPLLQGGRLTAWELGELGVPYQLIADSMAASLMAQGQVDAVWVGADRIAANGDVANKIGTYSLAVLAHYHQIPFYVAAPQTTLDRHCPNGAAIPIEQRAAAEVTGVAGSFGAVQWAPTGAAVYNPAFNVTPAGLISGWVLDSGVVTPAQVAAGAFAPDNG
;
A
#
# COMPACT_ATOMS: atom_id res chain seq x y z
N MET A 1 21.62 12.94 9.34
CA MET A 1 20.14 12.99 9.16
C MET A 1 19.45 12.99 10.52
N GLN A 2 18.35 13.76 10.68
CA GLN A 2 17.57 13.79 11.93
C GLN A 2 16.95 12.43 12.25
N THR A 3 16.75 12.16 13.56
CA THR A 3 16.00 10.96 14.00
C THR A 3 14.57 11.03 13.48
N LEU A 4 14.13 9.95 12.85
CA LEU A 4 12.79 9.79 12.27
C LEU A 4 12.20 8.48 12.75
N GLN A 5 10.91 8.48 13.05
CA GLN A 5 10.17 7.25 13.32
C GLN A 5 8.76 7.33 12.76
N THR A 6 8.39 6.28 12.04
CA THR A 6 7.02 5.95 11.60
C THR A 6 6.65 4.58 12.14
N THR A 7 5.48 4.05 11.73
CA THR A 7 5.10 2.67 12.06
C THR A 7 6.12 1.65 11.56
N SER A 8 6.69 1.86 10.36
CA SER A 8 7.50 0.84 9.67
C SER A 8 8.94 1.26 9.36
N LEU A 9 9.30 2.54 9.53
CA LEU A 9 10.64 3.05 9.28
C LEU A 9 11.16 3.80 10.50
N ARG A 10 12.43 3.61 10.80
CA ARG A 10 13.15 4.36 11.82
C ARG A 10 14.53 4.73 11.30
N VAL A 11 14.88 5.98 11.47
CA VAL A 11 16.25 6.47 11.30
C VAL A 11 16.76 6.90 12.66
N SER A 12 17.85 6.31 13.11
CA SER A 12 18.57 6.68 14.35
C SER A 12 20.06 6.38 14.18
N GLU A 13 20.91 7.19 14.81
CA GLU A 13 22.36 7.00 14.77
C GLU A 13 22.93 6.84 13.35
N ASN A 14 22.39 7.59 12.41
CA ASN A 14 22.75 7.55 10.99
C ASN A 14 22.54 6.16 10.33
N GLN A 15 21.58 5.36 10.83
CA GLN A 15 21.18 4.07 10.30
C GLN A 15 19.68 4.04 9.98
N LEU A 16 19.31 3.31 8.92
CA LEU A 16 17.93 3.02 8.57
C LEU A 16 17.54 1.64 9.11
N PHE A 17 16.40 1.60 9.79
CA PHE A 17 15.76 0.36 10.22
C PHE A 17 14.38 0.24 9.58
N ILE A 18 14.02 -0.97 9.20
CA ILE A 18 12.68 -1.34 8.75
C ILE A 18 12.03 -2.26 9.77
N LEU A 19 10.72 -2.14 9.96
CA LEU A 19 9.94 -3.14 10.71
C LEU A 19 9.75 -4.38 9.83
N ASP A 20 10.21 -5.53 10.32
CA ASP A 20 10.10 -6.81 9.62
C ASP A 20 8.62 -7.26 9.54
N GLN A 21 7.96 -6.99 8.42
CA GLN A 21 6.57 -7.37 8.22
C GLN A 21 6.37 -8.89 8.02
N GLN A 22 7.45 -9.65 7.82
CA GLN A 22 7.38 -11.12 7.81
C GLN A 22 7.38 -11.70 9.24
N ALA A 23 7.93 -10.97 10.21
CA ALA A 23 7.88 -11.37 11.62
C ALA A 23 6.50 -11.08 12.27
N LEU A 24 5.73 -10.12 11.73
CA LEU A 24 4.40 -9.80 12.22
C LEU A 24 3.38 -10.93 11.92
N PRO A 25 2.39 -11.15 12.80
CA PRO A 25 2.10 -10.44 14.05
C PRO A 25 2.86 -10.96 15.28
N GLN A 26 3.63 -12.05 15.16
CA GLN A 26 4.22 -12.75 16.32
C GLN A 26 5.33 -11.94 16.98
N GLU A 27 6.11 -11.20 16.19
CA GLU A 27 7.25 -10.44 16.69
C GLU A 27 7.33 -9.07 16.04
N LYS A 28 7.51 -8.02 16.84
CA LYS A 28 7.80 -6.65 16.38
C LYS A 28 9.31 -6.45 16.32
N ARG A 29 9.92 -6.88 15.22
CA ARG A 29 11.37 -6.89 15.02
C ARG A 29 11.81 -5.81 14.03
N TRP A 30 12.83 -5.03 14.41
CA TRP A 30 13.46 -4.05 13.55
C TRP A 30 14.73 -4.62 12.93
N LEU A 31 14.88 -4.46 11.63
CA LEU A 31 16.05 -4.91 10.85
C LEU A 31 16.78 -3.71 10.28
N ALA A 32 18.11 -3.74 10.34
CA ALA A 32 18.92 -2.74 9.68
C ALA A 32 18.81 -2.84 8.14
N ALA A 33 18.79 -1.69 7.48
CA ALA A 33 18.83 -1.53 6.03
C ALA A 33 20.00 -0.62 5.65
N ASP A 34 21.21 -1.02 6.02
CA ASP A 34 22.40 -0.17 6.00
C ASP A 34 23.06 -0.02 4.63
N ASN A 35 22.67 -0.84 3.67
CA ASN A 35 23.19 -0.81 2.31
C ASN A 35 22.13 -1.25 1.29
N VAL A 36 22.42 -1.01 0.02
CA VAL A 36 21.51 -1.28 -1.09
C VAL A 36 21.12 -2.76 -1.17
N ALA A 37 22.07 -3.68 -1.02
CA ALA A 37 21.83 -5.12 -1.14
C ALA A 37 20.87 -5.62 -0.06
N LEU A 38 21.01 -5.17 1.20
CA LEU A 38 20.10 -5.49 2.29
C LEU A 38 18.70 -4.95 2.05
N LEU A 39 18.57 -3.68 1.61
CA LEU A 39 17.25 -3.12 1.34
C LEU A 39 16.56 -3.84 0.17
N VAL A 40 17.29 -4.17 -0.90
CA VAL A 40 16.76 -4.96 -2.02
C VAL A 40 16.29 -6.34 -1.54
N ASP A 41 17.06 -7.03 -0.68
CA ASP A 41 16.62 -8.29 -0.08
C ASP A 41 15.34 -8.11 0.75
N HIS A 42 15.25 -7.06 1.57
CA HIS A 42 14.06 -6.76 2.36
C HIS A 42 12.84 -6.46 1.49
N ILE A 43 13.01 -5.82 0.32
CA ILE A 43 11.93 -5.59 -0.65
C ILE A 43 11.48 -6.91 -1.28
N HIS A 44 12.41 -7.73 -1.78
CA HIS A 44 12.10 -9.00 -2.43
C HIS A 44 11.45 -10.00 -1.50
N THR A 45 11.89 -10.05 -0.24
CA THR A 45 11.34 -10.93 0.79
C THR A 45 10.10 -10.36 1.47
N LEU A 46 9.59 -9.21 1.02
CA LEU A 46 8.41 -8.52 1.57
C LEU A 46 8.51 -8.18 3.06
N ARG A 47 9.73 -8.02 3.60
CA ARG A 47 9.96 -7.48 4.95
C ARG A 47 9.61 -6.01 5.01
N VAL A 48 9.82 -5.28 3.91
CA VAL A 48 9.25 -3.96 3.64
C VAL A 48 8.39 -4.07 2.39
N ARG A 49 7.15 -3.56 2.42
CA ARG A 49 6.18 -3.66 1.34
C ARG A 49 5.23 -2.44 1.34
N GLY A 50 4.41 -2.33 0.27
CA GLY A 50 3.61 -1.14 0.02
C GLY A 50 4.39 -0.16 -0.87
N ALA A 51 3.80 0.25 -2.00
CA ALA A 51 4.51 1.07 -2.97
C ALA A 51 5.07 2.37 -2.37
N PRO A 52 4.33 3.13 -1.52
CA PRO A 52 4.87 4.31 -0.85
C PRO A 52 6.06 3.97 0.06
N LEU A 53 5.91 2.99 0.95
CA LEU A 53 6.94 2.67 1.94
C LEU A 53 8.25 2.20 1.31
N ILE A 54 8.18 1.42 0.22
CA ILE A 54 9.36 0.99 -0.54
C ILE A 54 10.10 2.21 -1.10
N GLY A 55 9.38 3.16 -1.70
CA GLY A 55 9.96 4.38 -2.24
C GLY A 55 10.61 5.24 -1.16
N LEU A 56 9.97 5.40 -0.02
CA LEU A 56 10.49 6.15 1.12
C LEU A 56 11.74 5.51 1.73
N SER A 57 11.74 4.18 1.91
CA SER A 57 12.92 3.47 2.43
C SER A 57 14.12 3.59 1.49
N ALA A 58 13.91 3.52 0.17
CA ALA A 58 14.95 3.74 -0.83
C ALA A 58 15.51 5.17 -0.77
N SER A 59 14.64 6.18 -0.67
CA SER A 59 15.04 7.59 -0.56
C SER A 59 15.84 7.87 0.71
N LEU A 60 15.39 7.37 1.86
CA LEU A 60 16.09 7.51 3.13
C LEU A 60 17.46 6.83 3.11
N LEU A 61 17.57 5.64 2.51
CA LEU A 61 18.86 4.95 2.38
C LEU A 61 19.83 5.74 1.51
N LEU A 62 19.40 6.27 0.34
CA LEU A 62 20.25 7.10 -0.52
C LEU A 62 20.79 8.34 0.21
N ALA A 63 19.92 9.02 0.97
CA ALA A 63 20.33 10.17 1.78
C ALA A 63 21.37 9.78 2.84
N LEU A 64 21.18 8.67 3.54
CA LEU A 64 22.14 8.15 4.53
C LEU A 64 23.47 7.75 3.91
N LEU A 65 23.47 7.11 2.75
CA LEU A 65 24.68 6.74 2.02
C LEU A 65 25.47 7.99 1.58
N ALA A 66 24.78 9.04 1.13
CA ALA A 66 25.42 10.32 0.80
C ALA A 66 26.09 10.95 2.02
N GLN A 67 25.42 10.96 3.17
CA GLN A 67 25.99 11.48 4.43
C GLN A 67 27.16 10.65 4.97
N ARG A 68 27.22 9.37 4.63
CA ARG A 68 28.37 8.49 4.92
C ARG A 68 29.53 8.68 3.96
N GLY A 69 29.42 9.63 3.00
CA GLY A 69 30.49 10.02 2.10
C GLY A 69 30.57 9.22 0.79
N LEU A 70 29.51 8.50 0.39
CA LEU A 70 29.47 7.92 -0.95
C LEU A 70 29.51 9.02 -2.00
N ASN A 71 30.35 8.85 -3.02
CA ASN A 71 30.45 9.79 -4.13
C ASN A 71 29.23 9.68 -5.06
N ARG A 72 29.07 10.65 -5.95
CA ARG A 72 27.93 10.79 -6.85
C ARG A 72 27.73 9.58 -7.76
N ASP A 73 28.81 9.02 -8.31
CA ASP A 73 28.73 7.86 -9.21
C ASP A 73 28.24 6.61 -8.50
N ALA A 74 28.73 6.35 -7.29
CA ALA A 74 28.28 5.25 -6.45
C ALA A 74 26.82 5.41 -6.02
N LEU A 75 26.35 6.64 -5.73
CA LEU A 75 24.97 6.94 -5.42
C LEU A 75 24.05 6.76 -6.64
N GLN A 76 24.50 7.15 -7.83
CA GLN A 76 23.77 6.90 -9.08
C GLN A 76 23.59 5.41 -9.32
N GLN A 77 24.64 4.59 -9.12
CA GLN A 77 24.55 3.14 -9.23
C GLN A 77 23.62 2.53 -8.18
N ALA A 78 23.66 3.03 -6.94
CA ALA A 78 22.76 2.63 -5.87
C ALA A 78 21.28 2.89 -6.24
N LEU A 79 21.01 4.09 -6.78
CA LEU A 79 19.69 4.50 -7.24
C LEU A 79 19.16 3.55 -8.34
N GLU A 80 19.95 3.24 -9.36
CA GLU A 80 19.54 2.34 -10.44
C GLU A 80 19.30 0.90 -9.92
N THR A 81 20.11 0.44 -8.96
CA THR A 81 19.91 -0.87 -8.34
C THR A 81 18.60 -0.92 -7.54
N LEU A 82 18.28 0.12 -6.78
CA LEU A 82 17.02 0.22 -6.05
C LEU A 82 15.83 0.31 -7.00
N ARG A 83 15.96 1.03 -8.12
CA ARG A 83 14.94 1.12 -9.18
C ARG A 83 14.60 -0.24 -9.75
N ALA A 84 15.59 -1.09 -9.98
CA ALA A 84 15.43 -2.44 -10.51
C ALA A 84 14.81 -3.42 -9.51
N ALA A 85 14.80 -3.12 -8.21
CA ALA A 85 14.28 -4.02 -7.17
C ALA A 85 12.77 -4.30 -7.32
N ARG A 86 11.99 -3.31 -7.79
CA ARG A 86 10.55 -3.48 -8.01
C ARG A 86 10.02 -2.55 -9.10
N PRO A 87 10.22 -2.89 -10.40
CA PRO A 87 9.92 -2.01 -11.53
C PRO A 87 8.43 -1.63 -11.67
N THR A 88 7.52 -2.40 -11.07
CA THR A 88 6.07 -2.15 -11.13
C THR A 88 5.57 -1.16 -10.07
N ALA A 89 6.41 -0.79 -9.10
CA ALA A 89 6.03 0.11 -8.00
C ALA A 89 6.15 1.59 -8.42
N VAL A 90 5.06 2.19 -8.86
CA VAL A 90 5.02 3.59 -9.36
C VAL A 90 5.62 4.58 -8.37
N ASN A 91 5.28 4.48 -7.08
CA ASN A 91 5.80 5.38 -6.05
C ASN A 91 7.32 5.28 -5.89
N LEU A 92 7.89 4.06 -6.03
CA LEU A 92 9.35 3.90 -6.00
C LEU A 92 10.00 4.66 -7.16
N MET A 93 9.44 4.54 -8.38
CA MET A 93 9.95 5.24 -9.56
C MET A 93 9.92 6.76 -9.35
N ASN A 94 8.75 7.28 -8.95
CA ASN A 94 8.56 8.72 -8.72
C ASN A 94 9.52 9.26 -7.66
N ASN A 95 9.67 8.56 -6.53
CA ASN A 95 10.58 8.98 -5.47
C ASN A 95 12.04 8.97 -5.93
N LEU A 96 12.46 7.93 -6.66
CA LEU A 96 13.83 7.84 -7.17
C LEU A 96 14.12 8.87 -8.26
N ASP A 97 13.14 9.29 -9.06
CA ASP A 97 13.29 10.39 -10.03
C ASP A 97 13.55 11.72 -9.30
N ARG A 98 12.83 12.00 -8.21
CA ARG A 98 13.06 13.16 -7.35
C ARG A 98 14.44 13.09 -6.66
N MET A 99 14.85 11.93 -6.16
CA MET A 99 16.18 11.73 -5.57
C MET A 99 17.28 11.92 -6.62
N LYS A 100 17.07 11.50 -7.87
CA LYS A 100 18.00 11.75 -8.98
C LYS A 100 18.17 13.24 -9.27
N GLN A 101 17.09 14.01 -9.22
CA GLN A 101 17.17 15.48 -9.35
C GLN A 101 17.98 16.11 -8.21
N ALA A 102 17.76 15.67 -6.96
CA ALA A 102 18.53 16.13 -5.81
C ALA A 102 20.02 15.74 -5.92
N LEU A 103 20.31 14.54 -6.43
CA LEU A 103 21.69 14.07 -6.65
C LEU A 103 22.46 14.92 -7.68
N ALA A 104 21.77 15.60 -8.60
CA ALA A 104 22.39 16.44 -9.61
C ALA A 104 22.92 17.79 -9.06
N LEU A 105 22.47 18.21 -7.88
CA LEU A 105 22.87 19.48 -7.25
C LEU A 105 24.32 19.43 -6.73
N GLU A 106 24.97 20.59 -6.56
CA GLU A 106 26.35 20.66 -6.06
C GLU A 106 26.47 20.14 -4.63
N ASP A 107 25.55 20.54 -3.76
CA ASP A 107 25.42 20.13 -2.36
C ASP A 107 24.56 18.86 -2.19
N TYR A 108 24.71 17.89 -3.10
CA TYR A 108 23.87 16.69 -3.17
C TYR A 108 23.69 15.93 -1.84
N PRO A 109 24.62 15.88 -0.89
CA PRO A 109 24.36 15.18 0.36
C PRO A 109 23.25 15.84 1.18
N GLN A 110 23.24 17.17 1.25
CA GLN A 110 22.20 17.95 1.93
C GLN A 110 20.88 17.95 1.15
N ALA A 111 20.96 18.04 -0.18
CA ALA A 111 19.80 18.00 -1.06
C ALA A 111 19.07 16.65 -0.99
N LEU A 112 19.80 15.53 -0.97
CA LEU A 112 19.23 14.19 -0.81
C LEU A 112 18.55 14.00 0.55
N GLU A 113 19.17 14.52 1.63
CA GLU A 113 18.55 14.49 2.95
C GLU A 113 17.25 15.30 2.98
N ALA A 114 17.30 16.54 2.52
CA ALA A 114 16.13 17.42 2.49
C ALA A 114 14.99 16.79 1.66
N GLU A 115 15.31 16.20 0.51
CA GLU A 115 14.33 15.58 -0.36
C GLU A 115 13.74 14.31 0.26
N ALA A 116 14.55 13.44 0.87
CA ALA A 116 14.06 12.23 1.52
C ALA A 116 13.13 12.57 2.70
N LEU A 117 13.45 13.57 3.52
CA LEU A 117 12.59 14.01 4.62
C LEU A 117 11.29 14.65 4.11
N ARG A 118 11.37 15.43 3.01
CA ARG A 118 10.20 16.01 2.36
C ARG A 118 9.26 14.93 1.84
N LEU A 119 9.76 13.88 1.19
CA LEU A 119 8.98 12.74 0.73
C LEU A 119 8.24 12.04 1.87
N VAL A 120 8.89 11.85 3.01
CA VAL A 120 8.24 11.26 4.20
C VAL A 120 7.12 12.14 4.74
N GLU A 121 7.36 13.45 4.82
CA GLU A 121 6.36 14.39 5.32
C GLU A 121 5.17 14.52 4.36
N GLU A 122 5.43 14.60 3.06
CA GLU A 122 4.39 14.59 2.02
C GLU A 122 3.50 13.35 2.12
N ASP A 123 4.11 12.15 2.28
CA ASP A 123 3.34 10.89 2.41
C ASP A 123 2.44 10.89 3.65
N LYS A 124 2.90 11.43 4.79
CA LYS A 124 2.06 11.60 5.98
C LYS A 124 0.87 12.51 5.69
N GLN A 125 1.13 13.68 5.09
CA GLN A 125 0.08 14.65 4.75
C GLN A 125 -0.91 14.12 3.71
N LEU A 126 -0.43 13.32 2.73
CA LEU A 126 -1.30 12.61 1.78
C LEU A 126 -2.25 11.66 2.52
N CYS A 127 -1.72 10.84 3.44
CA CYS A 127 -2.52 9.92 4.25
C CYS A 127 -3.59 10.66 5.08
N ASP A 128 -3.22 11.77 5.72
CA ASP A 128 -4.14 12.55 6.55
C ASP A 128 -5.28 13.13 5.70
N ARG A 129 -4.98 13.73 4.53
CA ARG A 129 -6.01 14.25 3.62
C ARG A 129 -6.93 13.15 3.09
N ILE A 130 -6.41 11.98 2.74
CA ILE A 130 -7.22 10.82 2.32
C ILE A 130 -8.14 10.38 3.47
N ALA A 131 -7.59 10.28 4.69
CA ALA A 131 -8.36 9.89 5.86
C ALA A 131 -9.51 10.88 6.15
N GLU A 132 -9.25 12.17 6.06
CA GLU A 132 -10.25 13.23 6.24
C GLU A 132 -11.36 13.15 5.18
N ALA A 133 -10.98 13.11 3.89
CA ALA A 133 -11.92 13.03 2.79
C ALA A 133 -12.79 11.75 2.87
N GLY A 134 -12.17 10.60 3.17
CA GLY A 134 -12.87 9.32 3.26
C GLY A 134 -13.75 9.20 4.50
N SER A 135 -13.28 9.67 5.66
CA SER A 135 -14.06 9.58 6.91
C SER A 135 -15.39 10.36 6.85
N ALA A 136 -15.45 11.39 5.99
CA ALA A 136 -16.69 12.13 5.74
C ALA A 136 -17.78 11.27 5.07
N LEU A 137 -17.40 10.22 4.33
CA LEU A 137 -18.33 9.29 3.67
C LEU A 137 -18.81 8.17 4.61
N VAL A 138 -18.15 7.96 5.74
CA VAL A 138 -18.52 6.93 6.72
C VAL A 138 -19.64 7.43 7.60
N LYS A 139 -20.75 6.67 7.63
CA LYS A 139 -21.93 6.99 8.46
C LYS A 139 -21.72 6.50 9.91
N PRO A 140 -22.37 7.15 10.90
CA PRO A 140 -22.38 6.64 12.28
C PRO A 140 -22.94 5.22 12.36
N GLY A 141 -22.29 4.36 13.16
CA GLY A 141 -22.70 2.97 13.36
C GLY A 141 -22.26 2.00 12.27
N SER A 142 -21.40 2.42 11.32
CA SER A 142 -20.98 1.60 10.19
C SER A 142 -20.15 0.38 10.60
N ARG A 143 -20.40 -0.72 9.87
CA ARG A 143 -19.59 -1.94 9.82
C ARG A 143 -18.91 -1.97 8.46
N LEU A 144 -17.60 -1.83 8.47
CA LEU A 144 -16.80 -1.70 7.26
C LEU A 144 -16.13 -3.02 6.91
N LEU A 145 -15.86 -3.26 5.62
CA LEU A 145 -15.06 -4.38 5.16
C LEU A 145 -13.80 -3.85 4.47
N THR A 146 -12.65 -4.48 4.74
CA THR A 146 -11.39 -4.12 4.10
C THR A 146 -10.61 -5.36 3.66
N HIS A 147 -9.71 -5.17 2.70
CA HIS A 147 -8.92 -6.23 2.08
C HIS A 147 -7.46 -5.78 1.94
N CYS A 148 -6.52 -6.71 2.08
CA CYS A 148 -5.09 -6.45 2.09
C CYS A 148 -4.66 -5.59 3.30
N ASN A 149 -3.54 -4.88 3.18
CA ASN A 149 -3.07 -3.93 4.19
C ASN A 149 -2.71 -2.60 3.52
N THR A 150 -3.34 -1.54 3.99
CA THR A 150 -3.24 -0.18 3.47
C THR A 150 -3.03 0.86 4.59
N GLY A 151 -2.47 0.42 5.71
CA GLY A 151 -2.21 1.24 6.88
C GLY A 151 -0.80 1.81 6.95
N GLY A 152 -0.37 2.16 8.15
CA GLY A 152 0.97 2.66 8.46
C GLY A 152 2.09 1.66 8.18
N LEU A 153 1.76 0.37 8.01
CA LEU A 153 2.71 -0.65 7.53
C LEU A 153 3.02 -0.52 6.03
N ALA A 154 2.24 0.24 5.27
CA ALA A 154 2.43 0.45 3.83
C ALA A 154 2.84 1.89 3.45
N THR A 155 2.84 2.82 4.42
CA THR A 155 3.07 4.27 4.24
C THR A 155 3.93 4.82 5.36
N ALA A 156 4.28 6.11 5.31
CA ALA A 156 4.87 6.80 6.47
C ALA A 156 3.81 7.40 7.41
N GLY A 157 2.58 7.56 6.94
CA GLY A 157 1.44 8.12 7.68
C GLY A 157 0.51 7.06 8.25
N VAL A 158 -0.75 7.43 8.41
CA VAL A 158 -1.82 6.56 8.95
C VAL A 158 -2.34 5.54 7.94
N GLY A 159 -1.85 5.57 6.72
CA GLY A 159 -2.34 4.74 5.62
C GLY A 159 -3.44 5.40 4.81
N THR A 160 -3.92 4.66 3.80
CA THR A 160 -4.99 5.09 2.90
C THR A 160 -6.35 4.56 3.38
N ALA A 161 -6.85 3.45 2.88
CA ALA A 161 -8.14 2.90 3.32
C ALA A 161 -8.18 2.59 4.83
N LEU A 162 -7.09 2.07 5.41
CA LEU A 162 -7.01 1.85 6.85
C LEU A 162 -6.95 3.18 7.63
N GLY A 163 -6.33 4.21 7.06
CA GLY A 163 -6.33 5.58 7.60
C GLY A 163 -7.75 6.15 7.70
N VAL A 164 -8.57 5.97 6.65
CA VAL A 164 -10.01 6.34 6.65
C VAL A 164 -10.75 5.61 7.77
N ILE A 165 -10.56 4.30 7.88
CA ILE A 165 -11.20 3.46 8.90
C ILE A 165 -10.80 3.93 10.32
N ALA A 166 -9.51 4.13 10.55
CA ALA A 166 -8.98 4.56 11.84
C ALA A 166 -9.50 5.96 12.25
N LEU A 167 -9.55 6.92 11.31
CA LEU A 167 -10.09 8.24 11.59
C LEU A 167 -11.60 8.18 11.85
N ALA A 168 -12.35 7.44 11.03
CA ALA A 168 -13.78 7.26 11.23
C ALA A 168 -14.11 6.58 12.58
N HIS A 169 -13.25 5.63 13.01
CA HIS A 169 -13.38 5.04 14.36
C HIS A 169 -13.13 6.06 15.46
N ARG A 170 -12.07 6.87 15.38
CA ARG A 170 -11.83 7.96 16.35
C ARG A 170 -12.97 8.98 16.41
N GLN A 171 -13.72 9.14 15.31
CA GLN A 171 -14.93 9.96 15.24
C GLN A 171 -16.19 9.25 15.80
N GLY A 172 -16.07 8.02 16.32
CA GLY A 172 -17.18 7.24 16.86
C GLY A 172 -18.15 6.68 15.81
N LYS A 173 -17.73 6.60 14.54
CA LYS A 173 -18.60 6.18 13.43
C LYS A 173 -18.55 4.68 13.14
N VAL A 174 -17.47 3.99 13.52
CA VAL A 174 -17.22 2.57 13.17
C VAL A 174 -17.51 1.69 14.38
N THR A 175 -18.37 0.71 14.20
CA THR A 175 -18.73 -0.27 15.24
C THR A 175 -18.01 -1.61 15.06
N ASN A 176 -17.63 -1.96 13.82
CA ASN A 176 -16.85 -3.16 13.53
C ASN A 176 -16.14 -3.02 12.17
N VAL A 177 -15.01 -3.70 12.03
CA VAL A 177 -14.30 -3.86 10.76
C VAL A 177 -14.16 -5.34 10.43
N TRP A 178 -14.74 -5.78 9.32
CA TRP A 178 -14.51 -7.10 8.74
C TRP A 178 -13.20 -7.06 7.97
N VAL A 179 -12.27 -7.91 8.34
CA VAL A 179 -10.93 -7.96 7.73
C VAL A 179 -10.81 -9.27 6.97
N ASP A 180 -10.76 -9.21 5.64
CA ASP A 180 -10.40 -10.35 4.82
C ASP A 180 -8.99 -10.83 5.19
N GLU A 181 -8.78 -12.13 5.34
CA GLU A 181 -7.43 -12.68 5.58
C GLU A 181 -6.45 -12.35 4.44
N THR A 182 -6.99 -12.15 3.23
CA THR A 182 -6.25 -11.80 2.00
C THR A 182 -5.30 -12.89 1.54
N ARG A 183 -5.86 -13.99 1.02
CA ARG A 183 -5.05 -15.04 0.38
C ARG A 183 -4.33 -14.48 -0.88
N PRO A 184 -3.15 -15.01 -1.25
CA PRO A 184 -2.42 -16.09 -0.57
C PRO A 184 -1.49 -15.66 0.58
N LEU A 185 -1.05 -14.37 0.62
CA LEU A 185 0.01 -13.90 1.53
C LEU A 185 -0.48 -13.42 2.90
N LEU A 186 -1.80 -13.44 3.13
CA LEU A 186 -2.44 -13.14 4.43
C LEU A 186 -2.14 -11.73 4.98
N GLN A 187 -2.03 -10.72 4.09
CA GLN A 187 -1.76 -9.34 4.52
C GLN A 187 -2.88 -8.79 5.44
N GLY A 188 -4.13 -9.17 5.19
CA GLY A 188 -5.24 -8.81 6.08
C GLY A 188 -5.10 -9.47 7.44
N GLY A 189 -4.93 -10.80 7.44
CA GLY A 189 -4.83 -11.59 8.69
C GLY A 189 -3.61 -11.27 9.54
N ARG A 190 -2.45 -11.05 8.90
CA ARG A 190 -1.20 -10.82 9.62
C ARG A 190 -0.93 -9.36 9.94
N LEU A 191 -1.28 -8.45 9.02
CA LEU A 191 -0.86 -7.06 9.10
C LEU A 191 -2.02 -6.13 9.47
N THR A 192 -3.14 -6.18 8.74
CA THR A 192 -4.29 -5.29 9.01
C THR A 192 -4.93 -5.59 10.36
N ALA A 193 -5.11 -6.87 10.69
CA ALA A 193 -5.62 -7.27 12.00
C ALA A 193 -4.71 -6.80 13.14
N TRP A 194 -3.39 -6.89 12.94
CA TRP A 194 -2.40 -6.39 13.90
C TRP A 194 -2.50 -4.86 14.07
N GLU A 195 -2.53 -4.09 12.96
CA GLU A 195 -2.64 -2.62 13.03
C GLU A 195 -3.94 -2.16 13.70
N LEU A 196 -5.07 -2.80 13.37
CA LEU A 196 -6.35 -2.46 14.01
C LEU A 196 -6.32 -2.76 15.51
N GLY A 197 -5.67 -3.84 15.92
CA GLY A 197 -5.44 -4.15 17.34
C GLY A 197 -4.60 -3.09 18.04
N GLU A 198 -3.47 -2.65 17.44
CA GLU A 198 -2.62 -1.57 17.98
C GLU A 198 -3.38 -0.23 18.05
N LEU A 199 -4.32 0.02 17.14
CA LEU A 199 -5.15 1.22 17.10
C LEU A 199 -6.41 1.16 17.98
N GLY A 200 -6.70 0.01 18.61
CA GLY A 200 -7.90 -0.19 19.41
C GLY A 200 -9.21 -0.18 18.60
N VAL A 201 -9.13 -0.41 17.29
CA VAL A 201 -10.31 -0.46 16.40
C VAL A 201 -10.94 -1.85 16.49
N PRO A 202 -12.26 -1.98 16.76
CA PRO A 202 -12.92 -3.27 16.82
C PRO A 202 -12.96 -3.91 15.44
N TYR A 203 -12.50 -5.18 15.36
CA TYR A 203 -12.49 -5.92 14.11
C TYR A 203 -12.77 -7.41 14.29
N GLN A 204 -13.15 -8.05 13.21
CA GLN A 204 -13.24 -9.51 13.10
C GLN A 204 -12.54 -9.97 11.82
N LEU A 205 -11.63 -10.91 11.99
CA LEU A 205 -10.93 -11.56 10.89
C LEU A 205 -11.84 -12.61 10.24
N ILE A 206 -11.91 -12.61 8.91
CA ILE A 206 -12.70 -13.55 8.11
C ILE A 206 -11.84 -14.19 7.00
N ALA A 207 -12.22 -15.39 6.57
CA ALA A 207 -11.73 -15.91 5.30
C ALA A 207 -12.33 -15.10 4.15
N ASP A 208 -11.57 -14.88 3.08
CA ASP A 208 -11.99 -14.04 1.94
C ASP A 208 -13.35 -14.46 1.36
N SER A 209 -13.65 -15.77 1.38
CA SER A 209 -14.93 -16.32 0.90
C SER A 209 -16.16 -16.00 1.79
N MET A 210 -15.95 -15.50 3.01
CA MET A 210 -17.04 -15.17 3.94
C MET A 210 -17.68 -13.80 3.67
N ALA A 211 -17.01 -12.92 2.92
CA ALA A 211 -17.49 -11.57 2.61
C ALA A 211 -18.90 -11.57 1.99
N ALA A 212 -19.17 -12.49 1.04
CA ALA A 212 -20.49 -12.64 0.40
C ALA A 212 -21.59 -12.93 1.41
N SER A 213 -21.35 -13.80 2.37
CA SER A 213 -22.31 -14.17 3.41
C SER A 213 -22.66 -12.98 4.31
N LEU A 214 -21.66 -12.20 4.70
CA LEU A 214 -21.85 -10.98 5.51
C LEU A 214 -22.64 -9.90 4.75
N MET A 215 -22.34 -9.71 3.46
CA MET A 215 -23.07 -8.77 2.61
C MET A 215 -24.53 -9.19 2.44
N ALA A 216 -24.80 -10.48 2.20
CA ALA A 216 -26.15 -11.03 2.08
C ALA A 216 -26.97 -10.89 3.37
N GLN A 217 -26.32 -10.90 4.53
CA GLN A 217 -26.96 -10.70 5.84
C GLN A 217 -27.08 -9.21 6.23
N GLY A 218 -26.70 -8.28 5.35
CA GLY A 218 -26.71 -6.85 5.65
C GLY A 218 -25.74 -6.46 6.75
N GLN A 219 -24.61 -7.16 6.91
CA GLN A 219 -23.61 -6.92 7.95
C GLN A 219 -22.44 -6.03 7.46
N VAL A 220 -22.48 -5.56 6.22
CA VAL A 220 -21.46 -4.69 5.61
C VAL A 220 -22.13 -3.43 5.09
N ASP A 221 -21.70 -2.27 5.56
CA ASP A 221 -22.27 -0.98 5.18
C ASP A 221 -21.44 -0.27 4.09
N ALA A 222 -20.13 -0.58 3.99
CA ALA A 222 -19.25 -0.13 2.92
C ALA A 222 -17.98 -0.99 2.85
N VAL A 223 -17.39 -1.09 1.66
CA VAL A 223 -16.08 -1.72 1.42
C VAL A 223 -15.04 -0.63 1.18
N TRP A 224 -13.89 -0.74 1.84
CA TRP A 224 -12.77 0.19 1.74
C TRP A 224 -11.50 -0.56 1.38
N VAL A 225 -10.92 -0.25 0.22
CA VAL A 225 -9.67 -0.86 -0.27
C VAL A 225 -8.68 0.21 -0.73
N GLY A 226 -7.41 -0.17 -0.85
CA GLY A 226 -6.39 0.64 -1.50
C GLY A 226 -6.35 0.47 -3.01
N ALA A 227 -5.29 0.98 -3.63
CA ALA A 227 -4.94 0.73 -5.01
C ALA A 227 -3.43 0.61 -5.20
N ASP A 228 -3.00 -0.30 -6.06
CA ASP A 228 -1.61 -0.36 -6.53
C ASP A 228 -1.40 0.50 -7.79
N ARG A 229 -2.45 0.62 -8.63
CA ARG A 229 -2.48 1.53 -9.80
C ARG A 229 -3.93 1.87 -10.18
N ILE A 230 -4.15 3.11 -10.58
CA ILE A 230 -5.43 3.61 -11.12
C ILE A 230 -5.17 4.05 -12.56
N ALA A 231 -5.92 3.51 -13.52
CA ALA A 231 -5.83 3.89 -14.93
C ALA A 231 -6.64 5.17 -15.23
N ALA A 232 -6.39 5.79 -16.38
CA ALA A 232 -7.04 7.01 -16.81
C ALA A 232 -8.58 6.89 -16.97
N ASN A 233 -9.09 5.68 -17.21
CA ASN A 233 -10.54 5.42 -17.25
C ASN A 233 -11.14 5.09 -15.87
N GLY A 234 -10.33 5.12 -14.80
CA GLY A 234 -10.75 4.82 -13.43
C GLY A 234 -10.68 3.34 -13.03
N ASP A 235 -10.28 2.43 -13.92
CA ASP A 235 -10.04 1.03 -13.55
C ASP A 235 -8.92 0.95 -12.53
N VAL A 236 -9.03 0.02 -11.57
CA VAL A 236 -8.10 -0.09 -10.45
C VAL A 236 -7.46 -1.47 -10.40
N ALA A 237 -6.14 -1.53 -10.49
CA ALA A 237 -5.38 -2.71 -10.10
C ALA A 237 -5.09 -2.66 -8.60
N ASN A 238 -5.47 -3.73 -7.89
CA ASN A 238 -5.21 -3.89 -6.46
C ASN A 238 -5.04 -5.37 -6.11
N LYS A 239 -4.70 -5.66 -4.87
CA LYS A 239 -4.47 -7.00 -4.36
C LYS A 239 -5.55 -7.99 -4.84
N ILE A 240 -5.09 -9.18 -5.30
CA ILE A 240 -6.00 -10.27 -5.73
C ILE A 240 -7.10 -10.48 -4.69
N GLY A 241 -8.37 -10.60 -5.13
CA GLY A 241 -9.55 -10.62 -4.29
C GLY A 241 -10.39 -9.33 -4.37
N THR A 242 -9.78 -8.18 -4.68
CA THR A 242 -10.46 -6.88 -4.74
C THR A 242 -11.61 -6.88 -5.75
N TYR A 243 -11.41 -7.45 -6.95
CA TYR A 243 -12.46 -7.53 -7.97
C TYR A 243 -13.66 -8.35 -7.49
N SER A 244 -13.42 -9.47 -6.82
CA SER A 244 -14.50 -10.30 -6.25
C SER A 244 -15.33 -9.50 -5.24
N LEU A 245 -14.68 -8.74 -4.36
CA LEU A 245 -15.39 -7.87 -3.41
C LEU A 245 -16.20 -6.78 -4.11
N ALA A 246 -15.65 -6.15 -5.15
CA ALA A 246 -16.36 -5.12 -5.91
C ALA A 246 -17.62 -5.69 -6.60
N VAL A 247 -17.54 -6.89 -7.19
CA VAL A 247 -18.70 -7.58 -7.78
C VAL A 247 -19.74 -7.89 -6.72
N LEU A 248 -19.33 -8.42 -5.56
CA LEU A 248 -20.24 -8.74 -4.45
C LEU A 248 -20.88 -7.46 -3.89
N ALA A 249 -20.11 -6.41 -3.67
CA ALA A 249 -20.60 -5.12 -3.19
C ALA A 249 -21.63 -4.53 -4.16
N HIS A 250 -21.35 -4.57 -5.47
CA HIS A 250 -22.27 -4.11 -6.51
C HIS A 250 -23.58 -4.91 -6.51
N TYR A 251 -23.50 -6.24 -6.45
CA TYR A 251 -24.69 -7.12 -6.39
C TYR A 251 -25.57 -6.82 -5.17
N HIS A 252 -24.96 -6.54 -4.01
CA HIS A 252 -25.65 -6.23 -2.76
C HIS A 252 -25.93 -4.74 -2.55
N GLN A 253 -25.62 -3.88 -3.54
CA GLN A 253 -25.81 -2.42 -3.49
C GLN A 253 -25.07 -1.75 -2.32
N ILE A 254 -23.88 -2.27 -1.98
CA ILE A 254 -22.99 -1.76 -0.94
C ILE A 254 -21.97 -0.84 -1.59
N PRO A 255 -21.73 0.39 -1.06
CA PRO A 255 -20.72 1.28 -1.58
C PRO A 255 -19.31 0.65 -1.52
N PHE A 256 -18.57 0.76 -2.62
CA PHE A 256 -17.21 0.27 -2.76
C PHE A 256 -16.28 1.45 -3.05
N TYR A 257 -15.39 1.79 -2.10
CA TYR A 257 -14.50 2.91 -2.18
C TYR A 257 -13.05 2.48 -2.33
N VAL A 258 -12.32 3.20 -3.18
CA VAL A 258 -10.89 3.05 -3.39
C VAL A 258 -10.18 4.26 -2.81
N ALA A 259 -9.31 4.07 -1.81
CA ALA A 259 -8.55 5.13 -1.16
C ALA A 259 -7.07 5.02 -1.52
N ALA A 260 -6.53 6.01 -2.21
CA ALA A 260 -5.16 6.02 -2.70
C ALA A 260 -4.63 7.45 -2.88
N PRO A 261 -3.31 7.68 -2.80
CA PRO A 261 -2.74 8.97 -3.16
C PRO A 261 -2.88 9.23 -4.67
N GLN A 262 -2.98 10.49 -5.05
CA GLN A 262 -3.06 10.89 -6.46
C GLN A 262 -1.85 10.40 -7.27
N THR A 263 -0.70 10.18 -6.63
CA THR A 263 0.49 9.60 -7.24
C THR A 263 0.31 8.14 -7.68
N THR A 264 -0.75 7.47 -7.27
CA THR A 264 -1.13 6.12 -7.73
C THR A 264 -1.87 6.15 -9.08
N LEU A 265 -2.37 7.32 -9.47
CA LEU A 265 -3.03 7.53 -10.76
C LEU A 265 -1.99 7.57 -11.89
N ASP A 266 -2.12 6.64 -12.82
CA ASP A 266 -1.33 6.57 -14.05
C ASP A 266 -2.17 7.10 -15.22
N ARG A 267 -2.04 8.40 -15.49
CA ARG A 267 -2.77 9.09 -16.56
C ARG A 267 -2.40 8.61 -17.96
N HIS A 268 -1.23 7.94 -18.12
CA HIS A 268 -0.77 7.40 -19.41
C HIS A 268 -1.24 5.96 -19.64
N CYS A 269 -1.74 5.28 -18.60
CA CYS A 269 -2.36 3.97 -18.72
C CYS A 269 -3.84 4.14 -19.10
N PRO A 270 -4.27 3.80 -20.31
CA PRO A 270 -5.61 4.14 -20.78
C PRO A 270 -6.73 3.39 -20.04
N ASN A 271 -6.50 2.15 -19.66
CA ASN A 271 -7.48 1.30 -18.97
C ASN A 271 -6.81 0.13 -18.24
N GLY A 272 -7.58 -0.62 -17.49
CA GLY A 272 -7.10 -1.74 -16.68
C GLY A 272 -6.47 -2.87 -17.47
N ALA A 273 -6.85 -3.09 -18.74
CA ALA A 273 -6.25 -4.14 -19.57
C ALA A 273 -4.78 -3.84 -19.94
N ALA A 274 -4.38 -2.57 -19.88
CA ALA A 274 -3.00 -2.15 -20.12
C ALA A 274 -2.10 -2.25 -18.87
N ILE A 275 -2.67 -2.56 -17.69
CA ILE A 275 -1.90 -2.69 -16.45
C ILE A 275 -1.21 -4.06 -16.43
N PRO A 276 0.12 -4.13 -16.33
CA PRO A 276 0.83 -5.41 -16.19
C PRO A 276 0.55 -6.05 -14.82
N ILE A 277 0.16 -7.33 -14.83
CA ILE A 277 -0.13 -8.09 -13.60
C ILE A 277 1.01 -9.04 -13.29
N GLU A 278 1.65 -8.85 -12.14
CA GLU A 278 2.74 -9.69 -11.62
C GLU A 278 2.22 -11.11 -11.34
N GLN A 279 2.93 -12.13 -11.86
CA GLN A 279 2.71 -13.52 -11.49
C GLN A 279 3.69 -13.92 -10.38
N ARG A 280 3.21 -14.63 -9.37
CA ARG A 280 3.97 -14.97 -8.18
C ARG A 280 4.20 -16.48 -8.04
N ALA A 281 5.08 -16.85 -7.11
CA ALA A 281 5.47 -18.23 -6.89
C ALA A 281 4.29 -19.13 -6.50
N ALA A 282 4.25 -20.34 -7.04
CA ALA A 282 3.23 -21.35 -6.74
C ALA A 282 3.16 -21.69 -5.24
N ALA A 283 4.30 -21.67 -4.54
CA ALA A 283 4.41 -21.98 -3.12
C ALA A 283 3.50 -21.09 -2.23
N GLU A 284 3.21 -19.86 -2.66
CA GLU A 284 2.31 -18.97 -1.91
C GLU A 284 0.87 -19.46 -1.88
N VAL A 285 0.42 -20.18 -2.93
CA VAL A 285 -0.92 -20.76 -3.03
C VAL A 285 -0.97 -22.16 -2.46
N THR A 286 0.05 -22.98 -2.72
CA THR A 286 0.10 -24.39 -2.27
C THR A 286 0.40 -24.54 -0.79
N GLY A 287 0.81 -23.48 -0.13
CA GLY A 287 1.16 -23.47 1.28
C GLY A 287 0.99 -22.10 1.91
N VAL A 288 1.54 -21.93 3.08
CA VAL A 288 1.74 -20.66 3.77
C VAL A 288 3.05 -20.70 4.53
N ALA A 289 3.76 -19.59 4.54
CA ALA A 289 4.99 -19.44 5.33
C ALA A 289 5.04 -18.06 5.99
N GLY A 290 5.65 -18.00 7.17
CA GLY A 290 5.81 -16.76 7.93
C GLY A 290 6.57 -17.06 9.22
N SER A 291 6.57 -16.10 10.15
CA SER A 291 7.17 -16.25 11.48
C SER A 291 6.54 -17.38 12.31
N PHE A 292 5.33 -17.83 11.95
CA PHE A 292 4.62 -18.97 12.54
C PHE A 292 5.08 -20.32 11.97
N GLY A 293 6.07 -20.38 11.08
CA GLY A 293 6.54 -21.58 10.39
C GLY A 293 6.05 -21.67 8.94
N ALA A 294 6.12 -22.88 8.35
CA ALA A 294 5.66 -23.16 6.99
C ALA A 294 4.83 -24.44 6.95
N VAL A 295 3.72 -24.38 6.20
CA VAL A 295 2.84 -25.54 5.96
C VAL A 295 2.50 -25.61 4.49
N GLN A 296 2.62 -26.80 3.90
CA GLN A 296 2.13 -27.09 2.54
C GLN A 296 0.92 -28.01 2.66
N TRP A 297 -0.21 -27.63 2.05
CA TRP A 297 -1.46 -28.41 2.08
C TRP A 297 -1.85 -28.96 0.72
N ALA A 298 -1.32 -28.39 -0.39
CA ALA A 298 -1.61 -28.89 -1.73
C ALA A 298 -0.66 -30.03 -2.13
N PRO A 299 -1.09 -30.93 -3.06
CA PRO A 299 -0.21 -31.96 -3.58
C PRO A 299 1.06 -31.39 -4.21
N THR A 300 2.17 -32.12 -4.09
CA THR A 300 3.43 -31.77 -4.77
C THR A 300 3.20 -31.75 -6.28
N GLY A 301 3.64 -30.67 -6.95
CA GLY A 301 3.49 -30.51 -8.40
C GLY A 301 2.11 -30.01 -8.86
N ALA A 302 1.22 -29.60 -7.95
CA ALA A 302 -0.03 -28.96 -8.31
C ALA A 302 0.24 -27.72 -9.20
N ALA A 303 -0.42 -27.64 -10.35
CA ALA A 303 -0.39 -26.45 -11.20
C ALA A 303 -1.11 -25.29 -10.50
N VAL A 304 -0.50 -24.10 -10.52
CA VAL A 304 -0.99 -22.92 -9.79
C VAL A 304 -1.11 -21.72 -10.71
N TYR A 305 -2.20 -20.99 -10.56
CA TYR A 305 -2.41 -19.64 -11.08
C TYR A 305 -2.36 -18.67 -9.92
N ASN A 306 -1.35 -17.76 -9.88
CA ASN A 306 -1.12 -16.86 -8.75
C ASN A 306 -0.78 -15.43 -9.20
N PRO A 307 -1.76 -14.68 -9.74
CA PRO A 307 -1.57 -13.25 -9.97
C PRO A 307 -1.55 -12.50 -8.64
N ALA A 308 -0.65 -11.53 -8.50
CA ALA A 308 -0.56 -10.71 -7.30
C ALA A 308 -1.74 -9.75 -7.15
N PHE A 309 -2.29 -9.31 -8.28
CA PHE A 309 -3.32 -8.27 -8.38
C PHE A 309 -4.43 -8.70 -9.33
N ASN A 310 -5.59 -8.07 -9.23
CA ASN A 310 -6.61 -8.08 -10.26
C ASN A 310 -7.10 -6.66 -10.57
N VAL A 311 -7.78 -6.51 -11.69
CA VAL A 311 -8.34 -5.23 -12.14
C VAL A 311 -9.82 -5.18 -11.78
N THR A 312 -10.21 -4.11 -11.10
CA THR A 312 -11.60 -3.76 -10.82
C THR A 312 -12.04 -2.69 -11.82
N PRO A 313 -13.05 -2.96 -12.67
CA PRO A 313 -13.60 -1.95 -13.57
C PRO A 313 -14.19 -0.75 -12.83
N ALA A 314 -14.01 0.45 -13.37
CA ALA A 314 -14.51 1.70 -12.82
C ALA A 314 -16.02 1.68 -12.52
N GLY A 315 -16.81 0.96 -13.33
CA GLY A 315 -18.26 0.82 -13.14
C GLY A 315 -18.70 0.12 -11.85
N LEU A 316 -17.77 -0.54 -11.13
CA LEU A 316 -18.03 -1.18 -9.84
C LEU A 316 -17.60 -0.31 -8.65
N ILE A 317 -17.00 0.85 -8.89
CA ILE A 317 -16.42 1.72 -7.87
C ILE A 317 -17.38 2.87 -7.59
N SER A 318 -17.74 3.06 -6.33
CA SER A 318 -18.63 4.13 -5.88
C SER A 318 -17.93 5.47 -5.73
N GLY A 319 -16.61 5.47 -5.57
CA GLY A 319 -15.78 6.68 -5.50
C GLY A 319 -14.31 6.39 -5.25
N TRP A 320 -13.46 7.25 -5.78
CA TRP A 320 -12.01 7.28 -5.53
C TRP A 320 -11.73 8.38 -4.51
N VAL A 321 -11.21 8.01 -3.38
CA VAL A 321 -10.86 8.92 -2.29
C VAL A 321 -9.36 9.19 -2.37
N LEU A 322 -9.03 10.35 -2.93
CA LEU A 322 -7.66 10.80 -3.13
C LEU A 322 -7.28 11.87 -2.10
N ASP A 323 -6.01 12.18 -2.03
CA ASP A 323 -5.52 13.30 -1.19
C ASP A 323 -5.99 14.69 -1.70
N SER A 324 -6.50 14.76 -2.92
CA SER A 324 -7.15 15.94 -3.50
C SER A 324 -8.66 16.00 -3.25
N GLY A 325 -9.25 14.98 -2.62
CA GLY A 325 -10.68 14.85 -2.34
C GLY A 325 -11.31 13.61 -2.96
N VAL A 326 -12.64 13.56 -2.92
CA VAL A 326 -13.42 12.44 -3.47
C VAL A 326 -13.74 12.69 -4.93
N VAL A 327 -13.39 11.74 -5.79
CA VAL A 327 -13.76 11.75 -7.21
C VAL A 327 -14.89 10.76 -7.44
N THR A 328 -15.97 11.22 -8.03
CA THR A 328 -17.18 10.43 -8.31
C THR A 328 -17.08 9.69 -9.65
N PRO A 329 -17.87 8.61 -9.88
CA PRO A 329 -17.93 7.94 -11.18
C PRO A 329 -18.28 8.89 -12.34
N ALA A 330 -19.16 9.87 -12.11
CA ALA A 330 -19.52 10.89 -13.12
C ALA A 330 -18.33 11.77 -13.50
N GLN A 331 -17.50 12.17 -12.53
CA GLN A 331 -16.30 12.95 -12.81
C GLN A 331 -15.24 12.14 -13.57
N VAL A 332 -15.07 10.86 -13.23
CA VAL A 332 -14.16 9.96 -13.97
C VAL A 332 -14.65 9.80 -15.42
N ALA A 333 -15.95 9.56 -15.63
CA ALA A 333 -16.54 9.48 -16.95
C ALA A 333 -16.40 10.79 -17.75
N ALA A 334 -16.34 11.94 -17.06
CA ALA A 334 -16.07 13.27 -17.67
C ALA A 334 -14.57 13.54 -17.89
N GLY A 335 -13.67 12.58 -17.60
CA GLY A 335 -12.25 12.69 -17.88
C GLY A 335 -11.39 13.22 -16.72
N ALA A 336 -11.85 13.17 -15.46
CA ALA A 336 -11.08 13.66 -14.31
C ALA A 336 -9.69 12.99 -14.17
N PHE A 337 -9.52 11.80 -14.71
CA PHE A 337 -8.26 11.04 -14.69
C PHE A 337 -7.53 11.03 -16.04
N ALA A 338 -8.10 11.64 -17.06
CA ALA A 338 -7.43 11.75 -18.36
C ALA A 338 -6.11 12.53 -18.26
N PRO A 339 -5.16 12.30 -19.18
CA PRO A 339 -3.98 13.15 -19.29
C PRO A 339 -4.40 14.61 -19.49
N ASP A 340 -3.64 15.53 -18.88
CA ASP A 340 -3.83 16.95 -19.17
C ASP A 340 -3.58 17.15 -20.67
N ASN A 341 -4.57 17.66 -21.38
CA ASN A 341 -4.39 18.07 -22.79
C ASN A 341 -3.42 19.25 -22.76
N GLY A 342 -2.11 18.98 -23.04
CA GLY A 342 -1.06 19.97 -23.15
C GLY A 342 -1.28 21.00 -24.24
#